data_e233801248a4d0a3e75da1cce7d5a190
#
_entry.id   e233801248a4d0a3e75da1cce7d5a190
#
_cell.length_a   1.000
_cell.length_b   1.000
_cell.length_c   1.000
_cell.angle_alpha   90.00
_cell.angle_beta   90.00
_cell.angle_gamma   90.00
#
_symmetry.space_group_name_H-M   'P 1'
#
loop_
_entity.id
_entity.type
_entity.pdbx_description
1 polymer ?
#
loop_
_entity_poly.entity_id
_entity_poly.type
_entity_poly.pdbx_seq_one_letter_code
_entity_poly.pdbx_strand_id
1 'polypeptide(L)'
;MMSVLLRPPPVALAVQKASLVTSALAVATVKGVLETMQITLGIKWPNDLVVDNATDIPGDPGYRKVAGILTETLIDDGSISALVVGMGLNTGWGQVPPELELVATSLDLLTRSSVDRPNLAHKILQNFETEYAHLLEPTGSEKLLREVRHRSSTLGRRVRVHFDNSKETPTLEGHAVDLNGDGQLVVQTDRGDLQTVSVADVEHLRLDAR
;
A
#
# COMPACT_ATOMS: atom_id res chain seq x y z
N MET A 1 1.41 -15.87 -3.16
CA MET A 1 1.47 -14.84 -4.20
C MET A 1 0.25 -15.00 -5.10
N MET A 2 -0.36 -13.90 -5.53
CA MET A 2 -1.54 -13.86 -6.39
C MET A 2 -1.36 -12.75 -7.43
N SER A 3 -1.82 -12.95 -8.66
CA SER A 3 -1.84 -11.92 -9.70
C SER A 3 -3.17 -11.96 -10.44
N VAL A 4 -3.69 -10.78 -10.77
CA VAL A 4 -4.95 -10.59 -11.50
C VAL A 4 -4.67 -9.79 -12.77
N LEU A 5 -5.11 -10.30 -13.91
CA LEU A 5 -5.09 -9.58 -15.19
C LEU A 5 -6.42 -8.86 -15.37
N LEU A 6 -6.35 -7.56 -15.61
CA LEU A 6 -7.49 -6.67 -15.82
C LEU A 6 -7.43 -6.08 -17.23
N ARG A 7 -8.60 -5.95 -17.84
CA ARG A 7 -8.79 -5.21 -19.10
C ARG A 7 -9.94 -4.24 -18.90
N PRO A 8 -9.66 -3.01 -18.44
CA PRO A 8 -10.72 -2.01 -18.28
C PRO A 8 -11.35 -1.69 -19.63
N PRO A 9 -12.65 -1.35 -19.65
CA PRO A 9 -13.24 -0.77 -20.86
C PRO A 9 -12.45 0.46 -21.33
N PRO A 10 -12.36 0.72 -22.63
CA PRO A 10 -11.69 1.91 -23.14
C PRO A 10 -12.15 3.17 -22.41
N VAL A 11 -11.24 4.05 -22.08
CA VAL A 11 -11.42 5.32 -21.35
C VAL A 11 -12.05 5.23 -19.94
N ALA A 12 -12.36 4.03 -19.44
CA ALA A 12 -12.94 3.87 -18.11
C ALA A 12 -11.94 4.19 -16.98
N LEU A 13 -10.64 4.04 -17.24
CA LEU A 13 -9.56 4.37 -16.32
C LEU A 13 -8.47 5.17 -17.05
N ALA A 14 -8.24 6.41 -16.62
CA ALA A 14 -7.17 7.24 -17.18
C ALA A 14 -5.79 6.67 -16.78
N VAL A 15 -4.81 6.78 -17.66
CA VAL A 15 -3.43 6.27 -17.43
C VAL A 15 -2.83 6.80 -16.13
N GLN A 16 -3.07 8.08 -15.81
CA GLN A 16 -2.59 8.72 -14.57
C GLN A 16 -3.16 8.09 -13.30
N LYS A 17 -4.30 7.40 -13.42
CA LYS A 17 -4.99 6.71 -12.32
C LYS A 17 -4.72 5.21 -12.25
N ALA A 18 -3.83 4.66 -13.09
CA ALA A 18 -3.48 3.25 -13.10
C ALA A 18 -3.01 2.74 -11.72
N SER A 19 -2.26 3.57 -10.98
CA SER A 19 -1.79 3.27 -9.62
C SER A 19 -2.92 3.06 -8.61
N LEU A 20 -4.12 3.58 -8.86
CA LEU A 20 -5.28 3.37 -7.99
C LEU A 20 -5.77 1.92 -7.98
N VAL A 21 -5.38 1.10 -8.98
CA VAL A 21 -5.64 -0.35 -8.96
C VAL A 21 -4.85 -1.02 -7.84
N THR A 22 -3.60 -0.58 -7.58
CA THR A 22 -2.82 -0.98 -6.41
C THR A 22 -3.57 -0.65 -5.11
N SER A 23 -4.10 0.57 -5.01
CA SER A 23 -4.89 1.02 -3.86
C SER A 23 -6.18 0.22 -3.68
N ALA A 24 -6.87 -0.13 -4.78
CA ALA A 24 -8.08 -0.96 -4.72
C ALA A 24 -7.77 -2.37 -4.17
N LEU A 25 -6.68 -3.00 -4.62
CA LEU A 25 -6.26 -4.29 -4.07
C LEU A 25 -5.79 -4.17 -2.62
N ALA A 26 -5.12 -3.07 -2.25
CA ALA A 26 -4.72 -2.80 -0.86
C ALA A 26 -5.94 -2.73 0.08
N VAL A 27 -6.94 -1.91 -0.26
CA VAL A 27 -8.19 -1.79 0.51
C VAL A 27 -8.93 -3.12 0.59
N ALA A 28 -9.05 -3.84 -0.53
CA ALA A 28 -9.68 -5.16 -0.59
C ALA A 28 -8.97 -6.18 0.31
N THR A 29 -7.64 -6.16 0.34
CA THR A 29 -6.86 -7.06 1.18
C THR A 29 -7.04 -6.72 2.66
N VAL A 30 -7.01 -5.44 3.03
CA VAL A 30 -7.27 -5.02 4.42
C VAL A 30 -8.66 -5.49 4.88
N LYS A 31 -9.69 -5.32 4.04
CA LYS A 31 -11.05 -5.80 4.33
C LYS A 31 -11.10 -7.32 4.47
N GLY A 32 -10.54 -8.07 3.51
CA GLY A 32 -10.52 -9.53 3.53
C GLY A 32 -9.80 -10.12 4.74
N VAL A 33 -8.67 -9.54 5.14
CA VAL A 33 -7.93 -9.94 6.35
C VAL A 33 -8.73 -9.63 7.61
N LEU A 34 -9.35 -8.45 7.69
CA LEU A 34 -10.20 -8.10 8.82
C LEU A 34 -11.41 -9.04 8.94
N GLU A 35 -12.09 -9.34 7.84
CA GLU A 35 -13.27 -10.23 7.82
C GLU A 35 -12.94 -11.67 8.22
N THR A 36 -11.78 -12.18 7.82
CA THR A 36 -11.42 -13.60 8.04
C THR A 36 -10.63 -13.84 9.32
N MET A 37 -9.85 -12.85 9.76
CA MET A 37 -8.86 -13.06 10.82
C MET A 37 -8.93 -12.02 11.95
N GLN A 38 -9.80 -11.02 11.85
CA GLN A 38 -9.94 -9.91 12.81
C GLN A 38 -8.63 -9.12 13.04
N ILE A 39 -7.73 -9.11 12.03
CA ILE A 39 -6.50 -8.32 12.05
C ILE A 39 -6.74 -7.01 11.31
N THR A 40 -6.36 -5.90 11.92
CA THR A 40 -6.34 -4.59 11.25
C THR A 40 -4.98 -4.36 10.64
N LEU A 41 -4.95 -4.18 9.31
CA LEU A 41 -3.76 -3.77 8.57
C LEU A 41 -3.85 -2.29 8.21
N GLY A 42 -2.70 -1.62 8.19
CA GLY A 42 -2.55 -0.28 7.64
C GLY A 42 -2.01 -0.32 6.21
N ILE A 43 -2.25 0.74 5.45
CA ILE A 43 -1.70 0.93 4.10
C ILE A 43 -0.51 1.89 4.20
N LYS A 44 0.69 1.37 4.01
CA LYS A 44 1.90 2.19 3.87
C LYS A 44 2.09 2.52 2.39
N TRP A 45 1.97 3.80 2.07
CA TRP A 45 2.18 4.29 0.70
C TRP A 45 3.60 3.94 0.20
N PRO A 46 3.78 3.54 -1.07
CA PRO A 46 2.75 3.49 -2.12
C PRO A 46 1.95 2.17 -2.16
N ASN A 47 2.48 1.06 -1.67
CA ASN A 47 2.02 -0.28 -2.08
C ASN A 47 2.20 -1.38 -1.02
N ASP A 48 2.53 -1.02 0.22
CA ASP A 48 2.75 -1.99 1.28
C ASP A 48 1.56 -2.07 2.25
N LEU A 49 1.27 -3.28 2.73
CA LEU A 49 0.37 -3.50 3.86
C LEU A 49 1.19 -3.83 5.09
N VAL A 50 0.90 -3.17 6.18
CA VAL A 50 1.68 -3.22 7.40
C VAL A 50 0.81 -3.39 8.64
N VAL A 51 1.42 -3.86 9.72
CA VAL A 51 0.90 -3.71 11.08
C VAL A 51 1.80 -2.75 11.84
N ASP A 52 1.21 -1.85 12.63
CA ASP A 52 1.98 -1.03 13.55
C ASP A 52 2.60 -1.92 14.63
N ASN A 53 3.88 -1.82 14.86
CA ASN A 53 4.64 -2.60 15.83
C ASN A 53 5.88 -1.80 16.25
N ALA A 54 5.68 -0.72 16.99
CA ALA A 54 6.78 0.06 17.50
C ALA A 54 7.48 -0.66 18.66
N THR A 55 8.81 -0.75 18.59
CA THR A 55 9.67 -1.20 19.69
C THR A 55 10.67 -0.10 20.04
N ASP A 56 11.36 -0.22 21.17
CA ASP A 56 12.43 0.71 21.58
C ASP A 56 13.79 0.35 20.94
N ILE A 57 13.81 -0.59 19.99
CA ILE A 57 15.04 -1.02 19.32
C ILE A 57 15.48 0.09 18.33
N PRO A 58 16.73 0.56 18.39
CA PRO A 58 17.27 1.50 17.42
C PRO A 58 17.15 0.96 15.99
N GLY A 59 16.67 1.79 15.06
CA GLY A 59 16.46 1.41 13.66
C GLY A 59 15.14 0.67 13.36
N ASP A 60 14.31 0.40 14.38
CA ASP A 60 12.97 -0.14 14.15
C ASP A 60 12.07 0.90 13.45
N PRO A 61 11.50 0.59 12.26
CA PRO A 61 10.65 1.54 11.52
C PRO A 61 9.28 1.78 12.21
N GLY A 62 8.93 1.02 13.25
CA GLY A 62 7.65 1.13 13.96
C GLY A 62 6.50 0.40 13.28
N TYR A 63 6.77 -0.40 12.27
CA TYR A 63 5.79 -1.24 11.57
C TYR A 63 6.45 -2.54 11.09
N ARG A 64 5.62 -3.54 10.75
CA ARG A 64 6.06 -4.78 10.09
C ARG A 64 5.26 -4.98 8.81
N LYS A 65 5.96 -5.18 7.70
CA LYS A 65 5.34 -5.46 6.40
C LYS A 65 4.71 -6.85 6.39
N VAL A 66 3.45 -6.90 5.96
CA VAL A 66 2.67 -8.14 5.79
C VAL A 66 2.47 -8.46 4.32
N ALA A 67 2.35 -7.44 3.46
CA ALA A 67 2.19 -7.63 2.03
C ALA A 67 2.83 -6.49 1.23
N GLY A 68 3.17 -6.80 -0.03
CA GLY A 68 3.51 -5.81 -1.04
C GLY A 68 2.71 -6.05 -2.31
N ILE A 69 2.32 -4.98 -2.99
CA ILE A 69 1.50 -5.00 -4.20
C ILE A 69 2.28 -4.33 -5.32
N LEU A 70 2.22 -4.89 -6.52
CA LEU A 70 2.84 -4.32 -7.71
C LEU A 70 1.83 -4.31 -8.84
N THR A 71 1.70 -3.20 -9.55
CA THR A 71 0.87 -3.08 -10.74
C THR A 71 1.72 -2.74 -11.95
N GLU A 72 1.63 -3.57 -12.98
CA GLU A 72 2.22 -3.33 -14.29
C GLU A 72 1.11 -2.96 -15.27
N THR A 73 1.35 -1.91 -16.06
CA THR A 73 0.35 -1.34 -16.97
C THR A 73 0.84 -1.44 -18.42
N LEU A 74 0.02 -2.03 -19.28
CA LEU A 74 0.22 -1.99 -20.71
C LEU A 74 -0.61 -0.84 -21.29
N ILE A 75 0.07 0.04 -22.01
CA ILE A 75 -0.54 1.19 -22.67
C ILE A 75 -0.46 0.96 -24.17
N ASP A 76 -1.57 1.13 -24.86
CA ASP A 76 -1.67 1.08 -26.32
C ASP A 76 -2.48 2.29 -26.80
N ASP A 77 -1.95 3.01 -27.78
CA ASP A 77 -2.55 4.24 -28.34
C ASP A 77 -3.05 5.23 -27.26
N GLY A 78 -2.19 5.46 -26.23
CA GLY A 78 -2.47 6.40 -25.14
C GLY A 78 -3.53 5.95 -24.13
N SER A 79 -4.03 4.72 -24.24
CA SER A 79 -5.03 4.14 -23.37
C SER A 79 -4.51 2.87 -22.67
N ILE A 80 -5.07 2.54 -21.52
CA ILE A 80 -4.73 1.30 -20.81
C ILE A 80 -5.37 0.13 -21.56
N SER A 81 -4.55 -0.76 -22.12
CA SER A 81 -5.01 -2.00 -22.77
C SER A 81 -5.11 -3.16 -21.80
N ALA A 82 -4.23 -3.21 -20.79
CA ALA A 82 -4.28 -4.18 -19.72
C ALA A 82 -3.51 -3.71 -18.48
N LEU A 83 -3.86 -4.27 -17.32
CA LEU A 83 -3.07 -4.15 -16.09
C LEU A 83 -2.87 -5.55 -15.51
N VAL A 84 -1.69 -5.79 -14.95
CA VAL A 84 -1.43 -6.95 -14.10
C VAL A 84 -1.17 -6.44 -12.70
N VAL A 85 -2.05 -6.73 -11.77
CA VAL A 85 -1.84 -6.40 -10.36
C VAL A 85 -1.47 -7.67 -9.60
N GLY A 86 -0.25 -7.66 -9.04
CA GLY A 86 0.32 -8.76 -8.26
C GLY A 86 0.40 -8.40 -6.77
N MET A 87 0.20 -9.39 -5.91
CA MET A 87 0.36 -9.25 -4.46
C MET A 87 1.15 -10.41 -3.88
N GLY A 88 2.17 -10.09 -3.11
CA GLY A 88 2.81 -11.01 -2.18
C GLY A 88 2.26 -10.78 -0.77
N LEU A 89 1.54 -11.75 -0.22
CA LEU A 89 0.98 -11.71 1.14
C LEU A 89 1.67 -12.78 2.00
N ASN A 90 2.27 -12.37 3.11
CA ASN A 90 2.92 -13.25 4.06
C ASN A 90 1.88 -13.95 4.93
N THR A 91 1.45 -15.13 4.51
CA THR A 91 0.38 -15.87 5.18
C THR A 91 0.88 -16.83 6.24
N GLY A 92 2.12 -17.32 6.13
CA GLY A 92 2.68 -18.27 7.08
C GLY A 92 4.16 -18.50 6.85
N TRP A 93 4.95 -18.16 7.85
CA TRP A 93 6.39 -18.40 7.92
C TRP A 93 6.76 -19.39 9.02
N GLY A 94 5.83 -19.61 10.01
CA GLY A 94 6.15 -20.32 11.24
C GLY A 94 7.14 -19.56 12.13
N GLN A 95 8.22 -19.03 11.54
CA GLN A 95 9.20 -18.18 12.20
C GLN A 95 9.67 -17.10 11.23
N VAL A 96 9.85 -15.87 11.71
CA VAL A 96 10.42 -14.77 10.90
C VAL A 96 11.88 -15.05 10.63
N PRO A 97 12.35 -14.91 9.38
CA PRO A 97 13.78 -14.90 9.08
C PRO A 97 14.49 -13.79 9.89
N PRO A 98 15.65 -14.07 10.54
CA PRO A 98 16.31 -13.10 11.42
C PRO A 98 16.57 -11.74 10.76
N GLU A 99 16.91 -11.72 9.49
CA GLU A 99 17.17 -10.50 8.71
C GLU A 99 15.92 -9.65 8.44
N LEU A 100 14.72 -10.22 8.63
CA LEU A 100 13.42 -9.56 8.42
C LEU A 100 12.69 -9.22 9.71
N GLU A 101 13.22 -9.59 10.87
CA GLU A 101 12.54 -9.49 12.16
C GLU A 101 12.04 -8.09 12.51
N LEU A 102 12.80 -7.06 12.14
CA LEU A 102 12.45 -5.65 12.38
C LEU A 102 11.60 -5.01 11.27
N VAL A 103 11.43 -5.69 10.13
CA VAL A 103 10.78 -5.05 8.96
C VAL A 103 9.58 -5.79 8.42
N ALA A 104 9.40 -7.08 8.76
CA ALA A 104 8.31 -7.87 8.21
C ALA A 104 7.72 -8.87 9.22
N THR A 105 6.51 -9.34 8.92
CA THR A 105 5.82 -10.40 9.67
C THR A 105 4.85 -11.15 8.77
N SER A 106 4.17 -12.18 9.30
CA SER A 106 3.16 -12.95 8.58
C SER A 106 1.87 -13.11 9.40
N LEU A 107 0.76 -13.40 8.72
CA LEU A 107 -0.56 -13.48 9.34
C LEU A 107 -0.66 -14.59 10.39
N ASP A 108 -0.02 -15.76 10.18
CA ASP A 108 0.01 -16.84 11.17
C ASP A 108 0.69 -16.45 12.47
N LEU A 109 1.75 -15.63 12.40
CA LEU A 109 2.44 -15.11 13.58
C LEU A 109 1.59 -14.10 14.35
N LEU A 110 0.80 -13.30 13.64
CA LEU A 110 -0.10 -12.31 14.25
C LEU A 110 -1.29 -12.96 14.95
N THR A 111 -1.85 -14.03 14.37
CA THR A 111 -3.00 -14.76 14.94
C THR A 111 -2.60 -15.91 15.86
N ARG A 112 -1.33 -16.35 15.79
CA ARG A 112 -0.85 -17.59 16.43
C ARG A 112 -1.64 -18.85 15.98
N SER A 113 -2.14 -18.82 14.75
CA SER A 113 -2.92 -19.91 14.14
C SER A 113 -2.64 -20.01 12.64
N SER A 114 -2.93 -21.20 12.08
CA SER A 114 -2.81 -21.40 10.64
C SER A 114 -3.83 -20.56 9.86
N VAL A 115 -3.42 -20.07 8.70
CA VAL A 115 -4.26 -19.25 7.81
C VAL A 115 -5.01 -20.14 6.82
N ASP A 116 -6.33 -20.04 6.77
CA ASP A 116 -7.14 -20.62 5.69
C ASP A 116 -6.93 -19.79 4.41
N ARG A 117 -5.88 -20.15 3.65
CA ARG A 117 -5.48 -19.42 2.42
C ARG A 117 -6.57 -19.39 1.35
N PRO A 118 -7.29 -20.48 1.05
CA PRO A 118 -8.40 -20.48 0.09
C PRO A 118 -9.50 -19.49 0.48
N ASN A 119 -9.98 -19.53 1.72
CA ASN A 119 -11.01 -18.61 2.20
C ASN A 119 -10.54 -17.16 2.18
N LEU A 120 -9.33 -16.89 2.64
CA LEU A 120 -8.73 -15.56 2.61
C LEU A 120 -8.61 -15.01 1.18
N ALA A 121 -8.10 -15.82 0.25
CA ALA A 121 -7.99 -15.45 -1.15
C ALA A 121 -9.36 -15.14 -1.77
N HIS A 122 -10.37 -15.98 -1.49
CA HIS A 122 -11.74 -15.75 -1.93
C HIS A 122 -12.29 -14.42 -1.43
N LYS A 123 -12.11 -14.11 -0.15
CA LYS A 123 -12.57 -12.85 0.45
C LYS A 123 -11.86 -11.63 -0.13
N ILE A 124 -10.54 -11.72 -0.33
CA ILE A 124 -9.77 -10.65 -0.97
C ILE A 124 -10.28 -10.40 -2.39
N LEU A 125 -10.51 -11.45 -3.19
CA LEU A 125 -10.99 -11.30 -4.57
C LEU A 125 -12.40 -10.73 -4.63
N GLN A 126 -13.32 -11.14 -3.75
CA GLN A 126 -14.67 -10.56 -3.66
C GLN A 126 -14.61 -9.05 -3.34
N ASN A 127 -13.82 -8.67 -2.35
CA ASN A 127 -13.62 -7.27 -2.02
C ASN A 127 -12.95 -6.50 -3.18
N PHE A 128 -11.97 -7.12 -3.85
CA PHE A 128 -11.28 -6.48 -4.97
C PHE A 128 -12.19 -6.25 -6.18
N GLU A 129 -13.04 -7.21 -6.52
CA GLU A 129 -14.06 -7.03 -7.55
C GLU A 129 -14.94 -5.80 -7.26
N THR A 130 -15.38 -5.66 -6.00
CA THR A 130 -16.19 -4.53 -5.55
C THR A 130 -15.43 -3.20 -5.64
N GLU A 131 -14.20 -3.13 -5.11
CA GLU A 131 -13.40 -1.90 -5.13
C GLU A 131 -13.00 -1.49 -6.54
N TYR A 132 -12.67 -2.48 -7.39
CA TYR A 132 -12.33 -2.23 -8.79
C TYR A 132 -13.54 -1.75 -9.59
N ALA A 133 -14.71 -2.37 -9.43
CA ALA A 133 -15.93 -1.92 -10.08
C ALA A 133 -16.27 -0.47 -9.67
N HIS A 134 -16.17 -0.15 -8.37
CA HIS A 134 -16.37 1.22 -7.88
C HIS A 134 -15.33 2.20 -8.44
N LEU A 135 -14.05 1.78 -8.58
CA LEU A 135 -13.00 2.64 -9.15
C LEU A 135 -13.34 3.11 -10.57
N LEU A 136 -14.03 2.29 -11.35
CA LEU A 136 -14.43 2.61 -12.71
C LEU A 136 -15.63 3.57 -12.80
N GLU A 137 -16.32 3.84 -11.67
CA GLU A 137 -17.39 4.85 -11.61
C GLU A 137 -16.82 6.29 -11.65
N PRO A 138 -17.61 7.29 -12.10
CA PRO A 138 -17.15 8.68 -12.19
C PRO A 138 -16.55 9.26 -10.89
N THR A 139 -17.10 8.90 -9.73
CA THR A 139 -16.62 9.36 -8.39
C THR A 139 -15.82 8.29 -7.65
N GLY A 140 -15.50 7.19 -8.30
CA GLY A 140 -14.92 6.01 -7.68
C GLY A 140 -13.52 6.26 -7.09
N SER A 141 -12.70 7.04 -7.80
CA SER A 141 -11.36 7.42 -7.31
C SER A 141 -11.43 8.13 -5.96
N GLU A 142 -12.39 9.06 -5.79
CA GLU A 142 -12.51 9.81 -4.54
C GLU A 142 -12.98 8.93 -3.38
N LYS A 143 -13.94 8.02 -3.63
CA LYS A 143 -14.39 7.04 -2.64
C LYS A 143 -13.25 6.14 -2.19
N LEU A 144 -12.49 5.58 -3.15
CA LEU A 144 -11.33 4.73 -2.88
C LEU A 144 -10.27 5.48 -2.08
N LEU A 145 -9.89 6.69 -2.49
CA LEU A 145 -8.88 7.48 -1.80
C LEU A 145 -9.27 7.86 -0.38
N ARG A 146 -10.57 8.04 -0.10
CA ARG A 146 -11.07 8.23 1.27
C ARG A 146 -10.79 7.00 2.14
N GLU A 147 -11.05 5.81 1.61
CA GLU A 147 -10.72 4.55 2.30
C GLU A 147 -9.22 4.38 2.53
N VAL A 148 -8.39 4.72 1.52
CA VAL A 148 -6.93 4.67 1.64
C VAL A 148 -6.43 5.64 2.71
N ARG A 149 -6.93 6.90 2.73
CA ARG A 149 -6.56 7.89 3.75
C ARG A 149 -6.92 7.41 5.16
N HIS A 150 -8.12 6.87 5.32
CA HIS A 150 -8.59 6.36 6.62
C HIS A 150 -7.73 5.20 7.15
N ARG A 151 -7.16 4.39 6.26
CA ARG A 151 -6.33 3.23 6.61
C ARG A 151 -4.83 3.49 6.47
N SER A 152 -4.43 4.72 6.19
CA SER A 152 -3.05 5.05 5.91
C SER A 152 -2.18 4.94 7.17
N SER A 153 -1.10 4.17 7.08
CA SER A 153 -0.01 4.18 8.07
C SER A 153 1.06 5.24 7.75
N THR A 154 0.91 5.96 6.63
CA THR A 154 1.89 6.97 6.19
C THR A 154 1.45 8.39 6.51
N LEU A 155 0.16 8.71 6.31
CA LEU A 155 -0.35 10.07 6.55
C LEU A 155 -0.23 10.48 8.02
N GLY A 156 0.11 11.75 8.24
CA GLY A 156 0.37 12.31 9.56
C GLY A 156 1.77 12.02 10.11
N ARG A 157 2.59 11.24 9.39
CA ARG A 157 3.96 10.92 9.82
C ARG A 157 5.00 11.81 9.15
N ARG A 158 6.13 12.00 9.81
CA ARG A 158 7.33 12.53 9.17
C ARG A 158 7.95 11.43 8.32
N VAL A 159 8.30 11.76 7.09
CA VAL A 159 8.79 10.81 6.09
C VAL A 159 10.06 11.31 5.41
N ARG A 160 10.87 10.35 4.96
CA ARG A 160 11.94 10.57 3.98
C ARG A 160 11.55 9.82 2.70
N VAL A 161 11.59 10.52 1.58
CA VAL A 161 11.22 10.00 0.26
C VAL A 161 12.50 9.78 -0.53
N HIS A 162 12.69 8.56 -1.03
CA HIS A 162 13.80 8.15 -1.88
C HIS A 162 13.28 7.99 -3.30
N PHE A 163 13.72 8.84 -4.24
CA PHE A 163 13.24 8.83 -5.62
C PHE A 163 13.88 7.72 -6.48
N ASP A 164 14.96 7.15 -6.03
CA ASP A 164 15.60 5.96 -6.58
C ASP A 164 16.20 5.10 -5.45
N ASN A 165 16.69 3.91 -5.82
CA ASN A 165 17.33 3.00 -4.86
C ASN A 165 18.80 3.39 -4.53
N SER A 166 19.28 4.55 -5.01
CA SER A 166 20.63 5.02 -4.71
C SER A 166 20.61 5.89 -3.46
N LYS A 167 21.55 5.65 -2.54
CA LYS A 167 21.73 6.48 -1.34
C LYS A 167 22.34 7.87 -1.65
N GLU A 168 22.71 8.12 -2.90
CA GLU A 168 23.38 9.34 -3.36
C GLU A 168 22.39 10.37 -3.92
N THR A 169 21.14 9.97 -4.20
CA THR A 169 20.11 10.86 -4.76
C THR A 169 19.52 11.76 -3.69
N PRO A 170 19.22 13.03 -4.01
CA PRO A 170 18.53 13.92 -3.10
C PRO A 170 17.23 13.29 -2.57
N THR A 171 17.04 13.29 -1.27
CA THR A 171 15.83 12.86 -0.60
C THR A 171 14.94 14.06 -0.30
N LEU A 172 13.62 13.83 -0.28
CA LEU A 172 12.66 14.80 0.23
C LEU A 172 12.25 14.42 1.64
N GLU A 173 12.43 15.31 2.60
CA GLU A 173 11.94 15.14 3.97
C GLU A 173 10.79 16.10 4.26
N GLY A 174 9.82 15.62 5.04
CA GLY A 174 8.69 16.43 5.47
C GLY A 174 7.59 15.60 6.12
N HIS A 175 6.42 16.18 6.25
CA HIS A 175 5.23 15.52 6.77
C HIS A 175 4.35 15.04 5.61
N ALA A 176 3.97 13.78 5.62
CA ALA A 176 2.98 13.21 4.70
C ALA A 176 1.59 13.73 5.09
N VAL A 177 1.05 14.70 4.34
CA VAL A 177 -0.17 15.42 4.75
C VAL A 177 -1.43 14.92 4.05
N ASP A 178 -1.33 14.45 2.79
CA ASP A 178 -2.50 13.97 2.04
C ASP A 178 -2.09 13.08 0.86
N LEU A 179 -3.10 12.56 0.16
CA LEU A 179 -3.02 11.98 -1.17
C LEU A 179 -3.81 12.88 -2.13
N ASN A 180 -3.25 13.20 -3.30
CA ASN A 180 -4.01 13.93 -4.32
C ASN A 180 -5.04 13.04 -5.04
N GLY A 181 -5.77 13.59 -6.03
CA GLY A 181 -6.81 12.87 -6.77
C GLY A 181 -6.34 11.67 -7.60
N ASP A 182 -5.03 11.55 -7.84
CA ASP A 182 -4.39 10.44 -8.55
C ASP A 182 -3.70 9.44 -7.60
N GLY A 183 -3.86 9.62 -6.27
CA GLY A 183 -3.27 8.75 -5.25
C GLY A 183 -1.78 9.02 -4.98
N GLN A 184 -1.25 10.13 -5.48
CA GLN A 184 0.12 10.55 -5.23
C GLN A 184 0.24 11.16 -3.83
N LEU A 185 1.37 10.91 -3.15
CA LEU A 185 1.62 11.40 -1.80
C LEU A 185 1.93 12.90 -1.82
N VAL A 186 1.26 13.66 -0.97
CA VAL A 186 1.55 15.09 -0.74
C VAL A 186 2.38 15.22 0.52
N VAL A 187 3.59 15.74 0.37
CA VAL A 187 4.54 15.97 1.47
C VAL A 187 4.70 17.47 1.70
N GLN A 188 4.48 17.91 2.93
CA GLN A 188 4.79 19.27 3.36
C GLN A 188 6.22 19.32 3.90
N THR A 189 7.09 20.08 3.25
CA THR A 189 8.47 20.29 3.69
C THR A 189 8.54 21.12 4.95
N ASP A 190 9.70 21.15 5.63
CA ASP A 190 9.93 21.99 6.81
C ASP A 190 9.85 23.51 6.50
N ARG A 191 9.90 23.88 5.21
CA ARG A 191 9.71 25.27 4.75
C ARG A 191 8.24 25.62 4.52
N GLY A 192 7.34 24.62 4.64
CA GLY A 192 5.90 24.77 4.41
C GLY A 192 5.46 24.52 2.97
N ASP A 193 6.37 24.26 2.04
CA ASP A 193 6.04 23.97 0.64
C ASP A 193 5.39 22.58 0.53
N LEU A 194 4.39 22.46 -0.33
CA LEU A 194 3.78 21.19 -0.67
C LEU A 194 4.43 20.59 -1.93
N GLN A 195 4.88 19.35 -1.82
CA GLN A 195 5.44 18.59 -2.94
C GLN A 195 4.65 17.31 -3.16
N THR A 196 4.37 16.99 -4.44
CA THR A 196 3.66 15.78 -4.84
C THR A 196 4.65 14.73 -5.31
N VAL A 197 4.52 13.53 -4.78
CA VAL A 197 5.38 12.38 -5.06
C VAL A 197 4.57 11.31 -5.76
N SER A 198 4.97 10.97 -7.01
CA SER A 198 4.23 10.01 -7.84
C SER A 198 4.69 8.57 -7.65
N VAL A 199 6.02 8.36 -7.57
CA VAL A 199 6.67 7.05 -7.40
C VAL A 199 7.90 7.27 -6.55
N ALA A 200 8.02 6.56 -5.44
CA ALA A 200 9.20 6.59 -4.58
C ALA A 200 9.11 5.51 -3.50
N ASP A 201 10.24 5.18 -2.88
CA ASP A 201 10.24 4.50 -1.59
C ASP A 201 10.09 5.52 -0.45
N VAL A 202 9.30 5.17 0.56
CA VAL A 202 9.00 6.06 1.68
C VAL A 202 9.42 5.41 2.99
N GLU A 203 10.37 6.05 3.66
CA GLU A 203 10.80 5.71 5.01
C GLU A 203 10.03 6.57 6.03
N HIS A 204 9.47 5.94 7.06
CA HIS A 204 8.89 6.68 8.20
C HIS A 204 10.01 7.08 9.15
N LEU A 205 10.16 8.38 9.36
CA LEU A 205 11.12 8.90 10.33
C LEU A 205 10.48 8.94 11.72
N ARG A 206 11.16 8.37 12.71
CA ARG A 206 10.82 8.60 14.12
C ARG A 206 11.31 10.00 14.52
N LEU A 207 10.48 10.71 15.26
CA LEU A 207 10.96 11.85 16.02
C LEU A 207 11.87 11.26 17.10
N ASP A 208 13.15 11.61 17.09
CA ASP A 208 14.03 11.33 18.20
C ASP A 208 13.37 11.90 19.46
N ALA A 209 13.14 11.05 20.45
CA ALA A 209 12.70 11.51 21.77
C ALA A 209 13.81 12.45 22.30
N ARG A 210 13.47 13.74 22.40
CA ARG A 210 14.31 14.75 23.04
C ARG A 210 14.32 14.53 24.54
#